data_f93c52fa8a4f4bf76a075b7ab38381da
#
_entry.id   f93c52fa8a4f4bf76a075b7ab38381da
#
_cell.length_a   1.000
_cell.length_b   1.000
_cell.length_c   1.000
_cell.angle_alpha   90.00
_cell.angle_beta   90.00
_cell.angle_gamma   90.00
#
_symmetry.space_group_name_H-M   'P 1'
#
loop_
_entity.id
_entity.type
_entity.pdbx_description
1 polymer ?
#
loop_
_entity_poly.entity_id
_entity_poly.type
_entity_poly.pdbx_seq_one_letter_code
_entity_poly.pdbx_strand_id
1 'polypeptide(L)'
;MTKSIKMWLLGIFSLCFLLPVKALQPQDSIRFSLLTCAPGSEIYALFGHTALRYQNFSDQTDLVFNYGMFSFNTPHFVFRFVKGETDYQLGITPYPYFESEYALRGSSVYEQELNLTPAEKWKLLSLLEENYRPENRVYRYNYFYDNCTTRARDQIERSIDGTVVYPEGKEGKTFRSIVHEFTAGSSWDELGIDLCLGAEADKPIDSRLQMF
;
A
#
# COMPACT_ATOMS: atom_id res chain seq x y z
N MET A 1 29.98 3.13 66.12
CA MET A 1 30.39 2.96 64.73
C MET A 1 29.17 2.61 63.82
N THR A 2 28.06 3.39 63.82
CA THR A 2 26.84 3.01 63.08
C THR A 2 26.14 4.15 62.31
N LYS A 3 26.77 5.34 62.22
CA LYS A 3 26.18 6.46 61.47
C LYS A 3 26.70 6.67 60.05
N SER A 4 27.81 6.04 59.69
CA SER A 4 28.47 6.28 58.36
C SER A 4 27.91 5.39 57.23
N ILE A 5 27.33 4.22 57.52
CA ILE A 5 26.86 3.26 56.51
C ILE A 5 25.51 3.68 55.92
N LYS A 6 24.66 4.38 56.71
CA LYS A 6 23.32 4.79 56.21
C LYS A 6 23.36 5.95 55.18
N MET A 7 24.42 6.73 55.18
CA MET A 7 24.56 7.88 54.26
C MET A 7 25.01 7.45 52.86
N TRP A 8 25.74 6.33 52.72
CA TRP A 8 26.19 5.81 51.44
C TRP A 8 25.10 5.08 50.65
N LEU A 9 24.14 4.48 51.30
CA LEU A 9 23.02 3.80 50.67
C LEU A 9 21.99 4.76 50.09
N LEU A 10 21.85 5.97 50.63
CA LEU A 10 20.97 7.02 50.06
C LEU A 10 21.58 7.69 48.84
N GLY A 11 22.92 7.74 48.74
CA GLY A 11 23.61 8.30 47.56
C GLY A 11 23.54 7.42 46.31
N ILE A 12 23.48 6.08 46.50
CA ILE A 12 23.41 5.15 45.37
C ILE A 12 22.00 5.05 44.78
N PHE A 13 20.96 5.27 45.59
CA PHE A 13 19.58 5.22 45.13
C PHE A 13 19.17 6.47 44.32
N SER A 14 19.87 7.60 44.50
CA SER A 14 19.60 8.85 43.75
C SER A 14 20.24 8.89 42.38
N LEU A 15 21.23 8.03 42.07
CA LEU A 15 21.94 8.04 40.80
C LEU A 15 21.29 7.20 39.71
N CYS A 16 20.33 6.34 40.06
CA CYS A 16 19.61 5.50 39.09
C CYS A 16 18.47 6.18 38.38
N PHE A 17 18.12 7.43 38.70
CA PHE A 17 16.97 8.13 38.12
C PHE A 17 17.32 9.16 37.03
N LEU A 18 18.58 9.22 36.58
CA LEU A 18 19.01 10.15 35.55
C LEU A 18 19.38 9.47 34.22
N LEU A 19 18.80 8.32 33.93
CA LEU A 19 18.82 7.87 32.54
C LEU A 19 17.87 8.75 31.74
N PRO A 20 18.35 9.47 30.70
CA PRO A 20 17.46 10.23 29.87
C PRO A 20 16.49 9.24 29.23
N VAL A 21 15.24 9.25 29.65
CA VAL A 21 14.15 8.68 28.87
C VAL A 21 14.15 9.49 27.59
N LYS A 22 14.71 8.94 26.54
CA LYS A 22 14.59 9.51 25.19
C LYS A 22 13.10 9.53 24.89
N ALA A 23 12.46 10.69 25.12
CA ALA A 23 11.09 10.86 24.68
C ALA A 23 11.09 10.57 23.16
N LEU A 24 10.30 9.60 22.71
CA LEU A 24 10.08 9.38 21.27
C LEU A 24 9.68 10.73 20.69
N GLN A 25 10.44 11.22 19.71
CA GLN A 25 10.03 12.38 18.96
C GLN A 25 8.71 12.02 18.26
N PRO A 26 7.72 12.92 18.19
CA PRO A 26 6.46 12.63 17.51
C PRO A 26 6.64 12.07 16.09
N GLN A 27 7.75 12.37 15.44
CA GLN A 27 8.12 11.88 14.13
C GLN A 27 8.52 10.40 14.10
N ASP A 28 9.02 9.85 15.23
CA ASP A 28 9.40 8.43 15.37
C ASP A 28 8.18 7.53 15.65
N SER A 29 7.02 8.14 15.92
CA SER A 29 5.78 7.41 16.19
C SER A 29 5.03 6.97 14.94
N ILE A 30 5.43 7.45 13.76
CA ILE A 30 4.75 7.18 12.49
C ILE A 30 5.45 6.04 11.75
N ARG A 31 4.65 5.08 11.27
CA ARG A 31 5.07 4.00 10.40
C ARG A 31 4.21 3.97 9.15
N PHE A 32 4.84 3.71 8.01
CA PHE A 32 4.17 3.36 6.77
C PHE A 32 4.58 1.98 6.32
N SER A 33 3.63 1.20 5.85
CA SER A 33 3.86 -0.12 5.28
C SER A 33 3.14 -0.28 3.95
N LEU A 34 3.77 -0.99 3.04
CA LEU A 34 3.12 -1.49 1.83
C LEU A 34 2.41 -2.80 2.18
N LEU A 35 1.13 -2.87 1.89
CA LEU A 35 0.34 -4.09 1.99
C LEU A 35 0.19 -4.71 0.62
N THR A 36 0.53 -5.99 0.51
CA THR A 36 0.31 -6.80 -0.69
C THR A 36 -0.67 -7.91 -0.33
N CYS A 37 -1.83 -7.89 -0.96
CA CYS A 37 -2.87 -8.89 -0.76
C CYS A 37 -2.75 -9.97 -1.84
N ALA A 38 -2.74 -11.22 -1.43
CA ALA A 38 -2.65 -12.35 -2.34
C ALA A 38 -3.87 -12.41 -3.30
N PRO A 39 -3.70 -13.00 -4.50
CA PRO A 39 -4.81 -13.28 -5.40
C PRO A 39 -5.96 -14.02 -4.70
N GLY A 40 -7.18 -13.71 -5.14
CA GLY A 40 -8.41 -14.40 -4.74
C GLY A 40 -8.99 -15.22 -5.87
N SER A 41 -10.12 -15.89 -5.62
CA SER A 41 -10.81 -16.72 -6.62
C SER A 41 -11.70 -15.93 -7.57
N GLU A 42 -12.10 -14.72 -7.18
CA GLU A 42 -12.97 -13.87 -7.99
C GLU A 42 -12.20 -13.20 -9.11
N ILE A 43 -12.78 -13.03 -10.29
CA ILE A 43 -12.11 -12.49 -11.48
C ILE A 43 -11.46 -11.11 -11.22
N TYR A 44 -12.09 -10.27 -10.41
CA TYR A 44 -11.54 -8.95 -10.05
C TYR A 44 -10.43 -9.01 -8.98
N ALA A 45 -10.24 -10.16 -8.35
CA ALA A 45 -9.24 -10.41 -7.31
C ALA A 45 -8.08 -11.29 -7.78
N LEU A 46 -8.09 -11.78 -9.03
CA LEU A 46 -7.07 -12.68 -9.58
C LEU A 46 -5.65 -12.09 -9.53
N PHE A 47 -5.54 -10.77 -9.57
CA PHE A 47 -4.25 -10.08 -9.63
C PHE A 47 -3.76 -9.58 -8.25
N GLY A 48 -4.49 -9.95 -7.20
CA GLY A 48 -4.21 -9.45 -5.86
C GLY A 48 -4.57 -7.97 -5.69
N HIS A 49 -3.98 -7.34 -4.68
CA HIS A 49 -4.25 -5.93 -4.38
C HIS A 49 -3.08 -5.29 -3.63
N THR A 50 -2.94 -3.97 -3.76
CA THR A 50 -1.92 -3.18 -3.07
C THR A 50 -2.57 -2.02 -2.33
N ALA A 51 -2.15 -1.80 -1.07
CA ALA A 51 -2.59 -0.66 -0.26
C ALA A 51 -1.44 -0.11 0.60
N LEU A 52 -1.62 1.06 1.19
CA LEU A 52 -0.66 1.67 2.10
C LEU A 52 -1.25 1.74 3.51
N ARG A 53 -0.57 1.13 4.48
CA ARG A 53 -0.93 1.23 5.91
C ARG A 53 -0.18 2.38 6.55
N TYR A 54 -0.90 3.20 7.28
CA TYR A 54 -0.40 4.26 8.13
C TYR A 54 -0.69 3.93 9.58
N GLN A 55 0.34 3.97 10.42
CA GLN A 55 0.22 3.80 11.87
C GLN A 55 0.84 5.01 12.56
N ASN A 56 0.12 5.52 13.57
CA ASN A 56 0.65 6.50 14.50
C ASN A 56 0.48 5.97 15.92
N PHE A 57 1.59 5.61 16.54
CA PHE A 57 1.61 5.01 17.89
C PHE A 57 1.36 6.04 19.00
N SER A 58 1.42 7.35 18.71
CA SER A 58 1.14 8.40 19.68
C SER A 58 -0.34 8.57 19.98
N ASP A 59 -1.19 8.40 18.98
CA ASP A 59 -2.65 8.55 19.06
C ASP A 59 -3.42 7.26 18.75
N GLN A 60 -2.69 6.14 18.59
CA GLN A 60 -3.22 4.82 18.27
C GLN A 60 -3.99 4.76 16.93
N THR A 61 -3.66 5.63 15.99
CA THR A 61 -4.22 5.59 14.64
C THR A 61 -3.62 4.42 13.85
N ASP A 62 -4.48 3.63 13.18
CA ASP A 62 -4.09 2.51 12.33
C ASP A 62 -5.05 2.42 11.14
N LEU A 63 -4.63 2.98 10.01
CA LEU A 63 -5.46 3.20 8.84
C LEU A 63 -4.82 2.61 7.58
N VAL A 64 -5.65 2.21 6.64
CA VAL A 64 -5.25 1.77 5.32
C VAL A 64 -5.78 2.74 4.27
N PHE A 65 -4.89 3.33 3.51
CA PHE A 65 -5.18 4.07 2.29
C PHE A 65 -5.32 3.06 1.15
N ASN A 66 -6.56 2.86 0.72
CA ASN A 66 -6.96 1.82 -0.20
C ASN A 66 -7.40 2.43 -1.54
N TYR A 67 -6.53 2.35 -2.55
CA TYR A 67 -6.86 2.71 -3.92
C TYR A 67 -7.69 1.60 -4.58
N GLY A 68 -8.48 1.98 -5.60
CA GLY A 68 -9.25 0.97 -6.34
C GLY A 68 -10.61 0.65 -5.73
N MET A 69 -11.11 1.45 -4.77
CA MET A 69 -12.47 1.29 -4.29
C MET A 69 -13.48 1.71 -5.37
N PHE A 70 -14.44 0.84 -5.66
CA PHE A 70 -15.46 1.05 -6.67
C PHE A 70 -16.81 0.50 -6.20
N SER A 71 -17.87 0.81 -6.94
CA SER A 71 -19.22 0.31 -6.64
C SER A 71 -19.82 -0.39 -7.86
N PHE A 72 -20.21 -1.65 -7.69
CA PHE A 72 -20.99 -2.40 -8.68
C PHE A 72 -22.38 -1.81 -8.95
N ASN A 73 -22.89 -0.95 -8.04
CA ASN A 73 -24.17 -0.27 -8.21
C ASN A 73 -24.14 0.86 -9.28
N THR A 74 -22.98 1.14 -9.86
CA THR A 74 -22.86 2.08 -10.98
C THR A 74 -23.64 1.53 -12.19
N PRO A 75 -24.57 2.28 -12.79
CA PRO A 75 -25.32 1.82 -13.95
C PRO A 75 -24.40 1.36 -15.07
N HIS A 76 -24.69 0.19 -15.65
CA HIS A 76 -23.91 -0.42 -16.74
C HIS A 76 -22.42 -0.66 -16.38
N PHE A 77 -22.12 -0.97 -15.12
CA PHE A 77 -20.75 -1.11 -14.62
C PHE A 77 -19.86 -1.97 -15.51
N VAL A 78 -20.29 -3.19 -15.86
CA VAL A 78 -19.50 -4.12 -16.69
C VAL A 78 -19.18 -3.52 -18.07
N PHE A 79 -20.17 -2.89 -18.72
CA PHE A 79 -19.97 -2.26 -20.01
C PHE A 79 -19.01 -1.06 -19.93
N ARG A 80 -19.15 -0.24 -18.90
CA ARG A 80 -18.23 0.86 -18.61
C ARG A 80 -16.83 0.38 -18.27
N PHE A 81 -16.73 -0.70 -17.52
CA PHE A 81 -15.44 -1.31 -17.18
C PHE A 81 -14.69 -1.77 -18.43
N VAL A 82 -15.33 -2.52 -19.32
CA VAL A 82 -14.75 -2.97 -20.59
C VAL A 82 -14.31 -1.80 -21.47
N LYS A 83 -15.05 -0.69 -21.44
CA LYS A 83 -14.70 0.54 -22.15
C LYS A 83 -13.60 1.38 -21.47
N GLY A 84 -13.13 1.03 -20.28
CA GLY A 84 -12.24 1.86 -19.48
C GLY A 84 -12.89 3.16 -18.98
N GLU A 85 -14.21 3.18 -18.81
CA GLU A 85 -14.99 4.35 -18.37
C GLU A 85 -15.43 4.27 -16.90
N THR A 86 -14.80 3.41 -16.10
CA THR A 86 -15.11 3.29 -14.67
C THR A 86 -14.28 4.23 -13.83
N ASP A 87 -14.94 4.90 -12.89
CA ASP A 87 -14.31 5.75 -11.90
C ASP A 87 -14.12 4.96 -10.60
N TYR A 88 -12.93 5.01 -10.07
CA TYR A 88 -12.54 4.43 -8.80
C TYR A 88 -12.14 5.54 -7.84
N GLN A 89 -11.98 5.21 -6.56
CA GLN A 89 -11.58 6.22 -5.58
C GLN A 89 -10.59 5.67 -4.56
N LEU A 90 -9.82 6.59 -3.98
CA LEU A 90 -9.09 6.34 -2.74
C LEU A 90 -10.08 6.31 -1.58
N GLY A 91 -10.06 5.25 -0.79
CA GLY A 91 -10.75 5.12 0.48
C GLY A 91 -9.80 5.00 1.65
N ILE A 92 -10.30 5.27 2.85
CA ILE A 92 -9.58 5.03 4.10
C ILE A 92 -10.40 4.07 4.94
N THR A 93 -9.73 3.01 5.43
CA THR A 93 -10.36 1.96 6.24
C THR A 93 -9.47 1.69 7.46
N PRO A 94 -10.00 1.55 8.69
CA PRO A 94 -9.22 1.05 9.82
C PRO A 94 -8.65 -0.34 9.50
N TYR A 95 -7.37 -0.55 9.84
CA TYR A 95 -6.65 -1.78 9.49
C TYR A 95 -7.37 -3.07 9.93
N PRO A 96 -7.97 -3.18 11.13
CA PRO A 96 -8.66 -4.41 11.53
C PRO A 96 -9.82 -4.80 10.61
N TYR A 97 -10.53 -3.83 10.03
CA TYR A 97 -11.59 -4.11 9.05
C TYR A 97 -11.02 -4.56 7.70
N PHE A 98 -9.94 -3.91 7.25
CA PHE A 98 -9.24 -4.31 6.04
C PHE A 98 -8.71 -5.75 6.16
N GLU A 99 -8.00 -6.08 7.24
CA GLU A 99 -7.47 -7.42 7.50
C GLU A 99 -8.59 -8.47 7.56
N SER A 100 -9.67 -8.17 8.29
CA SER A 100 -10.83 -9.06 8.43
C SER A 100 -11.49 -9.37 7.09
N GLU A 101 -11.58 -8.40 6.18
CA GLU A 101 -12.14 -8.59 4.84
C GLU A 101 -11.32 -9.63 4.04
N TYR A 102 -9.99 -9.52 4.05
CA TYR A 102 -9.11 -10.48 3.35
C TYR A 102 -9.10 -11.85 4.04
N ALA A 103 -9.13 -11.90 5.37
CA ALA A 103 -9.25 -13.14 6.11
C ALA A 103 -10.54 -13.91 5.78
N LEU A 104 -11.68 -13.21 5.67
CA LEU A 104 -12.96 -13.80 5.26
C LEU A 104 -12.94 -14.34 3.82
N ARG A 105 -12.14 -13.74 2.95
CA ARG A 105 -11.94 -14.20 1.57
C ARG A 105 -10.91 -15.33 1.48
N GLY A 106 -10.25 -15.72 2.58
CA GLY A 106 -9.16 -16.69 2.59
C GLY A 106 -7.90 -16.21 1.87
N SER A 107 -7.74 -14.89 1.69
CA SER A 107 -6.59 -14.27 1.05
C SER A 107 -5.60 -13.73 2.08
N SER A 108 -4.31 -13.99 1.87
CA SER A 108 -3.24 -13.51 2.74
C SER A 108 -2.93 -12.03 2.49
N VAL A 109 -2.60 -11.31 3.55
CA VAL A 109 -2.06 -9.94 3.48
C VAL A 109 -0.61 -9.97 3.95
N TYR A 110 0.29 -9.56 3.10
CA TYR A 110 1.72 -9.40 3.40
C TYR A 110 2.01 -7.95 3.67
N GLU A 111 2.74 -7.67 4.74
CA GLU A 111 3.11 -6.32 5.13
C GLU A 111 4.62 -6.12 5.02
N GLN A 112 5.02 -5.04 4.35
CA GLN A 112 6.40 -4.59 4.24
C GLN A 112 6.52 -3.17 4.78
N GLU A 113 7.20 -2.98 5.90
CA GLU A 113 7.50 -1.65 6.43
C GLU A 113 8.40 -0.88 5.48
N LEU A 114 8.05 0.37 5.20
CA LEU A 114 8.82 1.27 4.36
C LEU A 114 9.88 1.98 5.20
N ASN A 115 11.13 1.84 4.80
CA ASN A 115 12.27 2.48 5.46
C ASN A 115 12.39 3.96 5.03
N LEU A 116 11.47 4.79 5.52
CA LEU A 116 11.39 6.21 5.22
C LEU A 116 11.99 7.04 6.37
N THR A 117 12.66 8.13 6.03
CA THR A 117 13.05 9.15 7.01
C THR A 117 11.81 9.86 7.59
N PRO A 118 11.90 10.51 8.75
CA PRO A 118 10.78 11.26 9.32
C PRO A 118 10.19 12.30 8.34
N ALA A 119 11.04 13.00 7.58
CA ALA A 119 10.59 14.00 6.59
C ALA A 119 9.78 13.33 5.44
N GLU A 120 10.25 12.19 4.93
CA GLU A 120 9.57 11.43 3.89
C GLU A 120 8.24 10.86 4.38
N LYS A 121 8.16 10.40 5.63
CA LYS A 121 6.90 9.94 6.25
C LYS A 121 5.86 11.06 6.26
N TRP A 122 6.24 12.26 6.68
CA TRP A 122 5.33 13.41 6.67
C TRP A 122 4.94 13.84 5.27
N LYS A 123 5.86 13.79 4.32
CA LYS A 123 5.60 14.10 2.92
C LYS A 123 4.61 13.07 2.32
N LEU A 124 4.80 11.76 2.61
CA LEU A 124 3.88 10.72 2.18
C LEU A 124 2.48 10.92 2.76
N LEU A 125 2.37 11.20 4.08
CA LEU A 125 1.09 11.49 4.72
C LEU A 125 0.39 12.67 4.04
N SER A 126 1.09 13.79 3.85
CA SER A 126 0.53 14.98 3.19
C SER A 126 0.04 14.70 1.76
N LEU A 127 0.78 13.88 0.98
CA LEU A 127 0.38 13.48 -0.36
C LEU A 127 -0.89 12.62 -0.35
N LEU A 128 -1.01 11.70 0.62
CA LEU A 128 -2.18 10.84 0.77
C LEU A 128 -3.41 11.63 1.24
N GLU A 129 -3.25 12.54 2.20
CA GLU A 129 -4.31 13.43 2.66
C GLU A 129 -4.81 14.35 1.54
N GLU A 130 -3.90 14.96 0.77
CA GLU A 130 -4.25 15.76 -0.39
C GLU A 130 -5.01 14.94 -1.43
N ASN A 131 -4.56 13.69 -1.68
CA ASN A 131 -5.24 12.81 -2.64
C ASN A 131 -6.59 12.31 -2.12
N TYR A 132 -6.81 12.26 -0.79
CA TYR A 132 -8.08 11.83 -0.20
C TYR A 132 -9.16 12.92 -0.22
N ARG A 133 -8.82 14.17 -0.50
CA ARG A 133 -9.81 15.26 -0.62
C ARG A 133 -10.88 14.92 -1.63
N PRO A 134 -12.15 15.32 -1.42
CA PRO A 134 -13.27 14.98 -2.30
C PRO A 134 -13.01 15.27 -3.78
N GLU A 135 -12.31 16.36 -4.08
CA GLU A 135 -11.95 16.79 -5.42
C GLU A 135 -10.85 15.96 -6.09
N ASN A 136 -10.04 15.23 -5.30
CA ASN A 136 -8.85 14.52 -5.78
C ASN A 136 -8.97 12.98 -5.69
N ARG A 137 -9.86 12.47 -4.83
CA ARG A 137 -9.89 11.03 -4.52
C ARG A 137 -10.47 10.16 -5.60
N VAL A 138 -11.30 10.71 -6.49
CA VAL A 138 -11.92 9.99 -7.60
C VAL A 138 -11.00 10.07 -8.82
N TYR A 139 -10.79 8.94 -9.47
CA TYR A 139 -9.94 8.86 -10.66
C TYR A 139 -10.48 7.86 -11.68
N ARG A 140 -10.11 8.07 -12.95
CA ARG A 140 -10.39 7.14 -14.02
C ARG A 140 -9.43 5.96 -13.95
N TYR A 141 -9.97 4.80 -13.61
CA TYR A 141 -9.17 3.59 -13.50
C TYR A 141 -8.62 3.16 -14.86
N ASN A 142 -7.34 2.83 -14.87
CA ASN A 142 -6.70 2.15 -15.98
C ASN A 142 -5.97 0.93 -15.47
N TYR A 143 -6.33 -0.23 -16.01
CA TYR A 143 -5.84 -1.52 -15.54
C TYR A 143 -4.30 -1.63 -15.48
N PHE A 144 -3.60 -1.03 -16.44
CA PHE A 144 -2.14 -1.10 -16.52
C PHE A 144 -1.42 0.12 -15.93
N TYR A 145 -1.99 1.30 -16.09
CA TYR A 145 -1.27 2.55 -15.86
C TYR A 145 -1.77 3.37 -14.69
N ASP A 146 -3.00 3.13 -14.22
CA ASP A 146 -3.61 3.90 -13.12
C ASP A 146 -4.52 3.01 -12.26
N ASN A 147 -3.89 2.17 -11.42
CA ASN A 147 -4.54 1.17 -10.58
C ASN A 147 -4.05 1.28 -9.12
N CYS A 148 -4.45 0.34 -8.25
CA CYS A 148 -4.08 0.34 -6.85
C CYS A 148 -2.57 0.28 -6.63
N THR A 149 -1.84 -0.52 -7.40
CA THR A 149 -0.40 -0.68 -7.28
C THR A 149 0.35 0.54 -7.81
N THR A 150 0.01 1.02 -9.02
CA THR A 150 0.68 2.17 -9.63
C THR A 150 0.47 3.43 -8.82
N ARG A 151 -0.73 3.66 -8.25
CA ARG A 151 -0.99 4.81 -7.40
C ARG A 151 -0.24 4.76 -6.09
N ALA A 152 -0.21 3.60 -5.41
CA ALA A 152 0.57 3.43 -4.18
C ALA A 152 2.07 3.66 -4.45
N ARG A 153 2.62 3.06 -5.51
CA ARG A 153 3.99 3.25 -5.96
C ARG A 153 4.31 4.72 -6.20
N ASP A 154 3.48 5.41 -6.97
CA ASP A 154 3.72 6.80 -7.37
C ASP A 154 3.68 7.75 -6.16
N GLN A 155 2.88 7.48 -5.12
CA GLN A 155 2.92 8.24 -3.87
C GLN A 155 4.22 8.01 -3.11
N ILE A 156 4.71 6.76 -3.05
CA ILE A 156 5.99 6.45 -2.44
C ILE A 156 7.13 7.16 -3.19
N GLU A 157 7.18 7.02 -4.53
CA GLU A 157 8.21 7.68 -5.36
C GLU A 157 8.25 9.20 -5.15
N ARG A 158 7.08 9.84 -5.05
CA ARG A 158 6.96 11.28 -4.82
C ARG A 158 7.36 11.70 -3.41
N SER A 159 7.30 10.80 -2.44
CA SER A 159 7.59 11.11 -1.03
C SER A 159 9.07 11.06 -0.69
N ILE A 160 9.86 10.24 -1.36
CA ILE A 160 11.28 10.04 -1.07
C ILE A 160 12.17 11.15 -1.66
N ASP A 161 13.29 11.39 -1.00
CA ASP A 161 14.32 12.34 -1.44
C ASP A 161 15.42 11.66 -2.28
N GLY A 162 15.08 10.59 -2.98
CA GLY A 162 15.96 9.78 -3.80
C GLY A 162 15.26 9.24 -5.02
N THR A 163 15.80 8.17 -5.57
CA THR A 163 15.23 7.46 -6.71
C THR A 163 14.99 6.00 -6.32
N VAL A 164 13.81 5.49 -6.61
CA VAL A 164 13.53 4.06 -6.47
C VAL A 164 14.29 3.31 -7.55
N VAL A 165 15.07 2.32 -7.14
CA VAL A 165 15.74 1.40 -8.05
C VAL A 165 14.88 0.16 -8.16
N TYR A 166 14.36 -0.08 -9.35
CA TYR A 166 13.63 -1.30 -9.65
C TYR A 166 14.60 -2.41 -10.03
N PRO A 167 14.40 -3.65 -9.55
CA PRO A 167 15.18 -4.77 -10.00
C PRO A 167 15.03 -4.93 -11.52
N GLU A 168 16.06 -5.50 -12.16
CA GLU A 168 15.97 -5.78 -13.60
C GLU A 168 14.74 -6.67 -13.89
N GLY A 169 13.85 -6.16 -14.73
CA GLY A 169 12.70 -6.91 -15.19
C GLY A 169 13.10 -8.02 -16.16
N LYS A 170 12.21 -8.95 -16.40
CA LYS A 170 12.41 -9.98 -17.43
C LYS A 170 12.31 -9.32 -18.80
N GLU A 171 13.33 -9.50 -19.63
CA GLU A 171 13.36 -8.98 -21.00
C GLU A 171 12.17 -9.51 -21.82
N GLY A 172 11.59 -8.63 -22.63
CA GLY A 172 10.47 -8.97 -23.51
C GLY A 172 9.12 -9.18 -22.80
N LYS A 173 9.01 -8.94 -21.48
CA LYS A 173 7.71 -8.96 -20.78
C LYS A 173 6.78 -7.92 -21.36
N THR A 174 5.51 -8.31 -21.48
CA THR A 174 4.39 -7.46 -21.87
C THR A 174 3.31 -7.54 -20.81
N PHE A 175 2.39 -6.58 -20.77
CA PHE A 175 1.24 -6.67 -19.84
C PHE A 175 0.44 -7.95 -20.09
N ARG A 176 0.19 -8.33 -21.33
CA ARG A 176 -0.53 -9.57 -21.66
C ARG A 176 0.20 -10.79 -21.11
N SER A 177 1.52 -10.87 -21.24
CA SER A 177 2.29 -11.99 -20.73
C SER A 177 2.23 -12.12 -19.21
N ILE A 178 2.12 -10.99 -18.49
CA ILE A 178 1.95 -11.00 -17.04
C ILE A 178 0.52 -11.42 -16.68
N VAL A 179 -0.50 -10.90 -17.36
CA VAL A 179 -1.89 -11.31 -17.17
C VAL A 179 -2.04 -12.83 -17.31
N HIS A 180 -1.42 -13.43 -18.34
CA HIS A 180 -1.47 -14.88 -18.55
C HIS A 180 -0.80 -15.66 -17.40
N GLU A 181 0.19 -15.10 -16.69
CA GLU A 181 0.76 -15.77 -15.51
C GLU A 181 -0.26 -15.92 -14.38
N PHE A 182 -1.16 -14.95 -14.22
CA PHE A 182 -2.22 -14.97 -13.21
C PHE A 182 -3.47 -15.72 -13.62
N THR A 183 -3.74 -15.82 -14.93
CA THR A 183 -4.90 -16.56 -15.47
C THR A 183 -4.57 -18.00 -15.83
N ALA A 184 -3.31 -18.42 -15.67
CA ALA A 184 -2.86 -19.78 -15.92
C ALA A 184 -3.73 -20.79 -15.14
N GLY A 185 -4.48 -21.63 -15.88
CA GLY A 185 -5.41 -22.61 -15.30
C GLY A 185 -6.88 -22.22 -15.38
N SER A 186 -7.22 -20.99 -15.83
CA SER A 186 -8.58 -20.55 -16.08
C SER A 186 -8.73 -20.03 -17.52
N SER A 187 -8.83 -20.95 -18.49
CA SER A 187 -8.85 -20.61 -19.92
C SER A 187 -10.01 -19.69 -20.33
N TRP A 188 -11.14 -19.74 -19.62
CA TRP A 188 -12.28 -18.86 -19.91
C TRP A 188 -12.04 -17.43 -19.41
N ASP A 189 -11.41 -17.27 -18.25
CA ASP A 189 -11.05 -15.94 -17.73
C ASP A 189 -9.98 -15.31 -18.62
N GLU A 190 -8.96 -16.10 -19.00
CA GLU A 190 -7.90 -15.67 -19.93
C GLU A 190 -8.48 -15.20 -21.26
N LEU A 191 -9.34 -16.03 -21.89
CA LEU A 191 -10.00 -15.65 -23.15
C LEU A 191 -10.84 -14.37 -23.00
N GLY A 192 -11.62 -14.28 -21.91
CA GLY A 192 -12.47 -13.10 -21.65
C GLY A 192 -11.66 -11.82 -21.48
N ILE A 193 -10.56 -11.91 -20.74
CA ILE A 193 -9.64 -10.78 -20.54
C ILE A 193 -8.94 -10.42 -21.86
N ASP A 194 -8.45 -11.40 -22.60
CA ASP A 194 -7.75 -11.18 -23.87
C ASP A 194 -8.63 -10.47 -24.91
N LEU A 195 -9.92 -10.76 -24.95
CA LEU A 195 -10.86 -10.05 -25.80
C LEU A 195 -11.04 -8.57 -25.43
N CYS A 196 -10.80 -8.23 -24.15
CA CYS A 196 -10.87 -6.84 -23.66
C CYS A 196 -9.54 -6.09 -23.83
N LEU A 197 -8.41 -6.80 -23.91
CA LEU A 197 -7.09 -6.19 -24.04
C LEU A 197 -6.83 -5.74 -25.50
N GLY A 198 -6.44 -4.47 -25.63
CA GLY A 198 -5.97 -3.96 -26.93
C GLY A 198 -4.50 -4.31 -27.22
N ALA A 199 -4.03 -3.97 -28.40
CA ALA A 199 -2.65 -4.20 -28.85
C ALA A 199 -1.58 -3.49 -28.01
N GLU A 200 -1.96 -2.51 -27.19
CA GLU A 200 -1.06 -1.86 -26.21
C GLU A 200 -0.52 -2.86 -25.20
N ALA A 201 -1.30 -3.86 -24.82
CA ALA A 201 -0.90 -4.92 -23.89
C ALA A 201 0.23 -5.83 -24.42
N ASP A 202 0.51 -5.80 -25.72
CA ASP A 202 1.51 -6.63 -26.38
C ASP A 202 2.88 -5.94 -26.52
N LYS A 203 2.98 -4.67 -26.13
CA LYS A 203 4.25 -3.94 -26.19
C LYS A 203 5.16 -4.35 -25.02
N PRO A 204 6.48 -4.48 -25.27
CA PRO A 204 7.45 -4.69 -24.20
C PRO A 204 7.39 -3.54 -23.19
N ILE A 205 7.48 -3.88 -21.90
CA ILE A 205 7.44 -2.95 -20.78
C ILE A 205 8.72 -3.00 -19.96
N ASP A 206 9.10 -1.85 -19.40
CA ASP A 206 10.26 -1.73 -18.52
C ASP A 206 10.01 -2.35 -17.13
N SER A 207 11.06 -2.44 -16.31
CA SER A 207 11.00 -3.02 -14.97
C SER A 207 10.05 -2.29 -14.04
N ARG A 208 9.89 -0.95 -14.20
CA ARG A 208 8.95 -0.17 -13.39
C ARG A 208 7.49 -0.51 -13.75
N LEU A 209 7.20 -0.68 -15.03
CA LEU A 209 5.87 -1.07 -15.52
C LEU A 209 5.53 -2.54 -15.23
N GLN A 210 6.54 -3.40 -15.01
CA GLN A 210 6.30 -4.78 -14.56
C GLN A 210 5.80 -4.87 -13.11
N MET A 211 5.81 -3.76 -12.38
CA MET A 211 5.27 -3.60 -11.02
C MET A 211 3.90 -2.92 -11.07
N PHE A 212 2.88 -3.57 -11.63
CA PHE A 212 1.52 -3.00 -11.75
C PHE A 212 0.48 -3.85 -11.00
#